data_c792419b420533fad62d4dd58a5b12b7
#
_entry.id   c792419b420533fad62d4dd58a5b12b7
#
_cell.length_a   1.000
_cell.length_b   1.000
_cell.length_c   1.000
_cell.angle_alpha   90.00
_cell.angle_beta   90.00
_cell.angle_gamma   90.00
#
_symmetry.space_group_name_H-M   'P 1'
#
loop_
_entity.id
_entity.type
_entity.pdbx_description
1 polymer ?
#
loop_
_entity_poly.entity_id
_entity_poly.type
_entity_poly.pdbx_seq_one_letter_code
_entity_poly.pdbx_strand_id
1 'polypeptide(L)'
;MKRLLIIVLFILPNLSAFSQSEELREYCSLKFKAQRAFEHDYYDAALNHYQQMLQVYGRIVDYKDMRNFCMAAAMCNDTNSVHQTLLALMKYKCFDIKFLDNPIFSSYKKKNWWAECDSLAHIYGHKNQWYIDTLRKMQIADSVVRYKFIHATDIAVRDSMITVMKAMDSSNTIKLERIIKEQGLPTFQNVGYEGFYSAYIIMMHINSTLRDSLIEKFIPLMEIGDVPRDKMAYLIDRSLIKKKLPQRYGCQIYRSGKSQPIEDIDRLNERREKMELCPVDIENLKTKIVDYD
;
A
#
# COMPACT_ATOMS: atom_id res chain seq x y z
N MET A 1 40.49 -34.11 22.91
CA MET A 1 40.38 -32.78 22.32
C MET A 1 39.16 -32.75 21.41
N LYS A 2 37.98 -32.32 21.87
CA LYS A 2 36.78 -32.01 21.09
C LYS A 2 35.67 -31.60 22.07
N ARG A 3 35.79 -30.41 22.67
CA ARG A 3 34.69 -29.74 23.38
C ARG A 3 35.08 -28.25 23.55
N LEU A 4 34.96 -27.48 22.45
CA LEU A 4 34.98 -26.02 22.57
C LEU A 4 34.49 -25.42 21.23
N LEU A 5 33.22 -25.58 20.92
CA LEU A 5 32.60 -24.82 19.80
C LEU A 5 31.07 -24.83 19.87
N ILE A 6 30.48 -24.51 21.02
CA ILE A 6 29.00 -24.40 21.13
C ILE A 6 28.56 -23.16 21.95
N ILE A 7 29.36 -22.14 22.14
CA ILE A 7 28.93 -20.96 22.94
C ILE A 7 28.84 -19.65 22.13
N VAL A 8 29.04 -19.67 20.85
CA VAL A 8 29.02 -18.40 20.06
C VAL A 8 27.71 -18.14 19.30
N LEU A 9 26.73 -19.05 19.34
CA LEU A 9 25.52 -18.97 18.51
C LEU A 9 24.26 -18.38 19.20
N PHE A 10 24.34 -17.88 20.44
CA PHE A 10 23.17 -17.35 21.18
C PHE A 10 23.12 -15.83 21.37
N ILE A 11 24.07 -15.06 20.81
CA ILE A 11 24.08 -13.58 20.94
C ILE A 11 23.65 -12.86 19.65
N LEU A 12 23.47 -13.57 18.53
CA LEU A 12 23.15 -12.98 17.23
C LEU A 12 21.68 -12.59 16.93
N PRO A 13 20.63 -13.07 17.63
CA PRO A 13 19.26 -12.65 17.29
C PRO A 13 18.96 -11.19 17.63
N ASN A 14 19.62 -10.59 18.62
CA ASN A 14 19.32 -9.21 19.03
C ASN A 14 20.06 -8.14 18.20
N LEU A 15 21.22 -8.45 17.66
CA LEU A 15 21.94 -7.53 16.77
C LEU A 15 21.28 -7.45 15.38
N SER A 16 20.74 -8.55 14.86
CA SER A 16 20.03 -8.57 13.59
C SER A 16 18.70 -7.81 13.64
N ALA A 17 17.95 -7.90 14.75
CA ALA A 17 16.68 -7.18 14.92
C ALA A 17 16.87 -5.65 15.06
N PHE A 18 17.96 -5.23 15.71
CA PHE A 18 18.28 -3.80 15.87
C PHE A 18 18.76 -3.19 14.55
N SER A 19 19.64 -3.89 13.82
CA SER A 19 20.06 -3.54 12.46
C SER A 19 18.88 -3.42 11.50
N GLN A 20 17.99 -4.39 11.51
CA GLN A 20 16.82 -4.43 10.62
C GLN A 20 15.85 -3.26 10.86
N SER A 21 15.68 -2.79 12.11
CA SER A 21 14.86 -1.61 12.41
C SER A 21 15.49 -0.30 11.94
N GLU A 22 16.79 -0.20 11.91
CA GLU A 22 17.52 0.99 11.43
C GLU A 22 17.52 1.04 9.90
N GLU A 23 17.78 -0.07 9.23
CA GLU A 23 17.67 -0.22 7.78
C GLU A 23 16.25 0.12 7.30
N LEU A 24 15.20 -0.32 8.00
CA LEU A 24 13.82 0.02 7.67
C LEU A 24 13.54 1.52 7.84
N ARG A 25 14.09 2.19 8.85
CA ARG A 25 13.95 3.65 9.02
C ARG A 25 14.59 4.41 7.87
N GLU A 26 15.81 4.03 7.50
CA GLU A 26 16.51 4.63 6.38
C GLU A 26 15.77 4.38 5.06
N TYR A 27 15.34 3.14 4.80
CA TYR A 27 14.48 2.78 3.66
C TYR A 27 13.25 3.69 3.58
N CYS A 28 12.54 3.90 4.69
CA CYS A 28 11.35 4.74 4.71
C CYS A 28 11.65 6.23 4.49
N SER A 29 12.78 6.73 4.98
CA SER A 29 13.23 8.09 4.69
C SER A 29 13.52 8.27 3.20
N LEU A 30 14.23 7.32 2.61
CA LEU A 30 14.54 7.31 1.17
C LEU A 30 13.26 7.17 0.33
N LYS A 31 12.33 6.30 0.73
CA LYS A 31 11.02 6.15 0.09
C LYS A 31 10.29 7.49 0.00
N PHE A 32 10.19 8.23 1.10
CA PHE A 32 9.55 9.55 1.11
C PHE A 32 10.24 10.54 0.16
N LYS A 33 11.58 10.59 0.16
CA LYS A 33 12.37 11.44 -0.74
C LYS A 33 12.17 11.05 -2.21
N ALA A 34 12.18 9.76 -2.51
CA ALA A 34 11.97 9.24 -3.86
C ALA A 34 10.58 9.58 -4.40
N GLN A 35 9.54 9.34 -3.60
CA GLN A 35 8.16 9.65 -3.98
C GLN A 35 7.98 11.14 -4.23
N ARG A 36 8.49 11.99 -3.34
CA ARG A 36 8.42 13.45 -3.49
C ARG A 36 9.18 13.94 -4.72
N ALA A 37 10.38 13.44 -4.97
CA ALA A 37 11.15 13.78 -6.17
C ALA A 37 10.40 13.37 -7.44
N PHE A 38 9.81 12.16 -7.46
CA PHE A 38 9.03 11.67 -8.58
C PHE A 38 7.77 12.53 -8.83
N GLU A 39 7.04 12.92 -7.79
CA GLU A 39 5.85 13.77 -7.87
C GLU A 39 6.12 15.19 -8.39
N HIS A 40 7.37 15.66 -8.27
CA HIS A 40 7.82 16.95 -8.79
C HIS A 40 8.66 16.81 -10.08
N ASP A 41 8.61 15.67 -10.77
CA ASP A 41 9.32 15.40 -12.02
C ASP A 41 10.86 15.46 -11.92
N TYR A 42 11.43 15.39 -10.71
CA TYR A 42 12.88 15.30 -10.48
C TYR A 42 13.34 13.83 -10.62
N TYR A 43 13.29 13.30 -11.86
CA TYR A 43 13.48 11.88 -12.12
C TYR A 43 14.86 11.36 -11.76
N ASP A 44 15.93 12.15 -11.97
CA ASP A 44 17.30 11.78 -11.58
C ASP A 44 17.42 11.59 -10.05
N ALA A 45 16.86 12.52 -9.27
CA ALA A 45 16.84 12.43 -7.82
C ALA A 45 15.98 11.25 -7.35
N ALA A 46 14.82 11.04 -7.97
CA ALA A 46 13.95 9.91 -7.68
C ALA A 46 14.66 8.57 -7.94
N LEU A 47 15.29 8.44 -9.11
CA LEU A 47 16.07 7.27 -9.50
C LEU A 47 17.17 6.94 -8.49
N ASN A 48 17.97 7.96 -8.12
CA ASN A 48 19.03 7.79 -7.12
C ASN A 48 18.49 7.31 -5.76
N HIS A 49 17.39 7.89 -5.27
CA HIS A 49 16.80 7.46 -4.01
C HIS A 49 16.22 6.04 -4.09
N TYR A 50 15.58 5.64 -5.19
CA TYR A 50 15.12 4.25 -5.37
C TYR A 50 16.28 3.26 -5.43
N GLN A 51 17.40 3.60 -6.07
CA GLN A 51 18.61 2.77 -6.06
C GLN A 51 19.20 2.63 -4.66
N GLN A 52 19.24 3.72 -3.88
CA GLN A 52 19.65 3.67 -2.47
C GLN A 52 18.73 2.80 -1.62
N MET A 53 17.39 2.84 -1.83
CA MET A 53 16.44 1.95 -1.14
C MET A 53 16.76 0.48 -1.38
N LEU A 54 17.14 0.09 -2.61
CA LEU A 54 17.58 -1.27 -2.91
C LEU A 54 18.88 -1.64 -2.20
N GLN A 55 19.83 -0.71 -2.10
CA GLN A 55 21.10 -0.95 -1.41
C GLN A 55 20.91 -1.14 0.10
N VAL A 56 20.04 -0.34 0.72
CA VAL A 56 19.78 -0.37 2.18
C VAL A 56 18.94 -1.58 2.58
N TYR A 57 17.89 -1.91 1.84
CA TYR A 57 16.90 -2.90 2.27
C TYR A 57 16.85 -4.16 1.38
N GLY A 58 17.62 -4.21 0.31
CA GLY A 58 17.69 -5.34 -0.63
C GLY A 58 16.46 -5.51 -1.52
N ARG A 59 15.36 -4.79 -1.26
CA ARG A 59 14.11 -4.84 -2.05
C ARG A 59 13.31 -3.55 -1.95
N ILE A 60 12.47 -3.28 -2.94
CA ILE A 60 11.40 -2.28 -2.86
C ILE A 60 10.11 -3.03 -2.51
N VAL A 61 9.49 -2.66 -1.39
CA VAL A 61 8.34 -3.38 -0.82
C VAL A 61 7.04 -3.01 -1.53
N ASP A 62 6.86 -1.72 -1.84
CA ASP A 62 5.62 -1.20 -2.41
C ASP A 62 5.64 -1.28 -3.94
N TYR A 63 4.59 -1.87 -4.52
CA TYR A 63 4.44 -1.96 -5.97
C TYR A 63 4.40 -0.60 -6.67
N LYS A 64 3.75 0.41 -6.07
CA LYS A 64 3.72 1.77 -6.63
C LYS A 64 5.13 2.35 -6.71
N ASP A 65 5.95 2.15 -5.68
CA ASP A 65 7.34 2.61 -5.67
C ASP A 65 8.18 1.90 -6.72
N MET A 66 7.99 0.59 -6.90
CA MET A 66 8.68 -0.16 -7.96
C MET A 66 8.27 0.35 -9.36
N ARG A 67 7.00 0.67 -9.58
CA ARG A 67 6.54 1.31 -10.83
C ARG A 67 7.17 2.68 -11.04
N ASN A 68 7.18 3.52 -10.00
CA ASN A 68 7.78 4.84 -10.07
C ASN A 68 9.29 4.75 -10.32
N PHE A 69 9.96 3.78 -9.72
CA PHE A 69 11.38 3.51 -10.01
C PHE A 69 11.59 3.16 -11.49
N CYS A 70 10.80 2.23 -12.03
CA CYS A 70 10.86 1.87 -13.44
C CYS A 70 10.64 3.09 -14.36
N MET A 71 9.66 3.92 -14.04
CA MET A 71 9.35 5.14 -14.78
C MET A 71 10.49 6.18 -14.69
N ALA A 72 11.03 6.43 -13.49
CA ALA A 72 12.17 7.33 -13.30
C ALA A 72 13.39 6.85 -14.09
N ALA A 73 13.70 5.55 -14.03
CA ALA A 73 14.76 4.95 -14.80
C ALA A 73 14.56 5.15 -16.32
N ALA A 74 13.32 5.00 -16.80
CA ALA A 74 12.99 5.20 -18.20
C ALA A 74 13.14 6.67 -18.63
N MET A 75 12.73 7.63 -17.79
CA MET A 75 12.92 9.07 -18.02
C MET A 75 14.40 9.46 -18.06
N CYS A 76 15.24 8.81 -17.25
CA CYS A 76 16.70 9.02 -17.22
C CYS A 76 17.47 8.19 -18.27
N ASN A 77 16.78 7.41 -19.12
CA ASN A 77 17.38 6.51 -20.10
C ASN A 77 18.31 5.43 -19.49
N ASP A 78 18.11 5.07 -18.22
CA ASP A 78 18.83 3.98 -17.56
C ASP A 78 18.24 2.62 -17.98
N THR A 79 18.72 2.11 -19.09
CA THR A 79 18.26 0.85 -19.69
C THR A 79 18.38 -0.35 -18.75
N ASN A 80 19.44 -0.39 -17.94
CA ASN A 80 19.66 -1.49 -17.01
C ASN A 80 18.60 -1.51 -15.89
N SER A 81 18.39 -0.36 -15.26
CA SER A 81 17.36 -0.23 -14.21
C SER A 81 15.96 -0.47 -14.76
N VAL A 82 15.65 -0.03 -16.00
CA VAL A 82 14.36 -0.34 -16.65
C VAL A 82 14.16 -1.85 -16.78
N HIS A 83 15.15 -2.56 -17.34
CA HIS A 83 15.06 -4.01 -17.51
C HIS A 83 14.88 -4.74 -16.17
N GLN A 84 15.72 -4.46 -15.18
CA GLN A 84 15.67 -5.09 -13.88
C GLN A 84 14.34 -4.82 -13.14
N THR A 85 13.85 -3.59 -13.19
CA THR A 85 12.60 -3.21 -12.53
C THR A 85 11.37 -3.80 -13.22
N LEU A 86 11.35 -3.89 -14.56
CA LEU A 86 10.28 -4.58 -15.29
C LEU A 86 10.22 -6.06 -14.92
N LEU A 87 11.34 -6.78 -14.90
CA LEU A 87 11.39 -8.18 -14.47
C LEU A 87 10.92 -8.34 -13.01
N ALA A 88 11.31 -7.40 -12.13
CA ALA A 88 10.86 -7.41 -10.75
C ALA A 88 9.34 -7.17 -10.64
N LEU A 89 8.79 -6.19 -11.38
CA LEU A 89 7.36 -5.89 -11.41
C LEU A 89 6.51 -7.08 -11.83
N MET A 90 6.96 -7.84 -12.83
CA MET A 90 6.21 -9.00 -13.34
C MET A 90 6.10 -10.15 -12.33
N LYS A 91 6.98 -10.19 -11.31
CA LYS A 91 6.89 -11.15 -10.20
C LYS A 91 5.80 -10.78 -9.20
N TYR A 92 5.32 -9.55 -9.19
CA TYR A 92 4.21 -9.15 -8.32
C TYR A 92 2.87 -9.60 -8.92
N LYS A 93 2.04 -10.23 -8.13
CA LYS A 93 0.67 -10.64 -8.53
C LYS A 93 -0.20 -9.46 -8.99
N CYS A 94 0.15 -8.24 -8.57
CA CYS A 94 -0.57 -7.01 -8.93
C CYS A 94 -0.13 -6.37 -10.25
N PHE A 95 0.84 -6.93 -10.97
CA PHE A 95 1.26 -6.41 -12.25
C PHE A 95 0.12 -6.43 -13.27
N ASP A 96 -0.05 -5.34 -14.02
CA ASP A 96 -1.01 -5.23 -15.13
C ASP A 96 -0.24 -4.98 -16.42
N ILE A 97 -0.50 -5.81 -17.43
CA ILE A 97 0.15 -5.73 -18.74
C ILE A 97 -0.01 -4.35 -19.39
N LYS A 98 -1.10 -3.63 -19.12
CA LYS A 98 -1.31 -2.27 -19.62
C LYS A 98 -0.24 -1.27 -19.21
N PHE A 99 0.55 -1.58 -18.19
CA PHE A 99 1.70 -0.76 -17.83
C PHE A 99 2.72 -0.64 -18.98
N LEU A 100 2.86 -1.69 -19.79
CA LEU A 100 3.77 -1.73 -20.94
C LEU A 100 3.26 -0.89 -22.13
N ASP A 101 2.00 -0.45 -22.11
CA ASP A 101 1.44 0.43 -23.15
C ASP A 101 1.89 1.89 -22.99
N ASN A 102 2.55 2.22 -21.88
CA ASN A 102 3.05 3.58 -21.66
C ASN A 102 4.05 3.95 -22.76
N PRO A 103 3.86 5.10 -23.46
CA PRO A 103 4.73 5.54 -24.57
C PRO A 103 6.21 5.67 -24.20
N ILE A 104 6.54 5.85 -22.91
CA ILE A 104 7.92 5.92 -22.43
C ILE A 104 8.74 4.68 -22.80
N PHE A 105 8.07 3.53 -22.93
CA PHE A 105 8.72 2.26 -23.27
C PHE A 105 8.94 2.04 -24.78
N SER A 106 8.52 2.96 -25.64
CA SER A 106 8.59 2.78 -27.11
C SER A 106 10.00 2.49 -27.61
N SER A 107 11.02 3.15 -27.07
CA SER A 107 12.43 2.90 -27.41
C SER A 107 12.95 1.57 -26.88
N TYR A 108 12.43 1.12 -25.73
CA TYR A 108 12.83 -0.12 -25.05
C TYR A 108 12.24 -1.35 -25.72
N LYS A 109 11.08 -1.23 -26.40
CA LYS A 109 10.45 -2.32 -27.18
C LYS A 109 11.35 -2.89 -28.27
N LYS A 110 12.38 -2.14 -28.68
CA LYS A 110 13.37 -2.56 -29.68
C LYS A 110 14.60 -3.28 -29.09
N LYS A 111 14.68 -3.39 -27.76
CA LYS A 111 15.80 -4.06 -27.09
C LYS A 111 15.62 -5.58 -27.12
N ASN A 112 16.71 -6.31 -27.20
CA ASN A 112 16.73 -7.78 -27.29
C ASN A 112 16.06 -8.47 -26.08
N TRP A 113 16.15 -7.88 -24.87
CA TRP A 113 15.53 -8.40 -23.66
C TRP A 113 14.02 -8.10 -23.55
N TRP A 114 13.47 -7.24 -24.41
CA TRP A 114 12.04 -6.88 -24.31
C TRP A 114 11.11 -8.06 -24.53
N ALA A 115 11.47 -8.97 -25.44
CA ALA A 115 10.65 -10.15 -25.71
C ALA A 115 10.43 -11.04 -24.49
N GLU A 116 11.41 -11.13 -23.58
CA GLU A 116 11.26 -11.84 -22.30
C GLU A 116 10.25 -11.13 -21.42
N CYS A 117 10.37 -9.81 -21.25
CA CYS A 117 9.42 -9.01 -20.47
C CYS A 117 8.00 -9.11 -21.03
N ASP A 118 7.84 -9.01 -22.34
CA ASP A 118 6.53 -9.10 -23.00
C ASP A 118 5.88 -10.48 -22.79
N SER A 119 6.66 -11.55 -22.93
CA SER A 119 6.19 -12.92 -22.68
C SER A 119 5.72 -13.12 -21.23
N LEU A 120 6.51 -12.66 -20.26
CA LEU A 120 6.14 -12.73 -18.82
C LEU A 120 4.91 -11.88 -18.52
N ALA A 121 4.80 -10.70 -19.14
CA ALA A 121 3.64 -9.83 -18.99
C ALA A 121 2.36 -10.48 -19.49
N HIS A 122 2.40 -11.21 -20.58
CA HIS A 122 1.26 -11.97 -21.11
C HIS A 122 0.86 -13.13 -20.21
N ILE A 123 1.81 -13.76 -19.51
CA ILE A 123 1.50 -14.87 -18.57
C ILE A 123 0.83 -14.35 -17.31
N TYR A 124 1.30 -13.24 -16.74
CA TYR A 124 0.93 -12.81 -15.39
C TYR A 124 0.11 -11.51 -15.34
N GLY A 125 0.07 -10.74 -16.41
CA GLY A 125 -0.42 -9.36 -16.39
C GLY A 125 -1.89 -9.16 -16.74
N HIS A 126 -2.63 -10.20 -17.15
CA HIS A 126 -4.05 -10.04 -17.48
C HIS A 126 -4.92 -9.95 -16.22
N LYS A 127 -5.73 -8.91 -16.16
CA LYS A 127 -6.63 -8.60 -15.04
C LYS A 127 -8.07 -8.44 -15.52
N ASN A 128 -9.03 -8.61 -14.61
CA ASN A 128 -10.45 -8.40 -14.89
C ASN A 128 -10.73 -6.90 -15.07
N GLN A 129 -10.63 -6.42 -16.30
CA GLN A 129 -10.75 -5.00 -16.62
C GLN A 129 -12.12 -4.42 -16.27
N TRP A 130 -13.20 -5.15 -16.52
CA TRP A 130 -14.54 -4.70 -16.15
C TRP A 130 -14.65 -4.45 -14.64
N TYR A 131 -14.06 -5.35 -13.84
CA TYR A 131 -14.06 -5.24 -12.38
C TYR A 131 -13.25 -4.01 -11.93
N ILE A 132 -12.05 -3.82 -12.50
CA ILE A 132 -11.18 -2.66 -12.22
C ILE A 132 -11.94 -1.36 -12.53
N ASP A 133 -12.54 -1.25 -13.73
CA ASP A 133 -13.22 -0.05 -14.17
C ASP A 133 -14.45 0.26 -13.29
N THR A 134 -15.16 -0.78 -12.85
CA THR A 134 -16.30 -0.65 -11.94
C THR A 134 -15.87 -0.15 -10.57
N LEU A 135 -14.83 -0.74 -9.96
CA LEU A 135 -14.28 -0.30 -8.68
C LEU A 135 -13.77 1.14 -8.76
N ARG A 136 -13.07 1.48 -9.84
CA ARG A 136 -12.56 2.84 -10.08
C ARG A 136 -13.67 3.87 -10.19
N LYS A 137 -14.75 3.59 -10.92
CA LYS A 137 -15.92 4.47 -10.99
C LYS A 137 -16.55 4.71 -9.61
N MET A 138 -16.68 3.65 -8.82
CA MET A 138 -17.21 3.75 -7.44
C MET A 138 -16.29 4.62 -6.57
N GLN A 139 -14.99 4.40 -6.62
CA GLN A 139 -13.99 5.13 -5.85
C GLN A 139 -13.96 6.61 -6.24
N ILE A 140 -14.00 6.95 -7.53
CA ILE A 140 -14.03 8.34 -8.01
C ILE A 140 -15.27 9.05 -7.49
N ALA A 141 -16.46 8.42 -7.60
CA ALA A 141 -17.70 9.01 -7.10
C ALA A 141 -17.65 9.28 -5.59
N ASP A 142 -17.13 8.32 -4.79
CA ASP A 142 -16.91 8.47 -3.36
C ASP A 142 -15.94 9.63 -3.03
N SER A 143 -14.82 9.69 -3.74
CA SER A 143 -13.80 10.72 -3.55
C SER A 143 -14.33 12.14 -3.86
N VAL A 144 -15.14 12.31 -4.90
CA VAL A 144 -15.76 13.60 -5.25
C VAL A 144 -16.66 14.10 -4.13
N VAL A 145 -17.51 13.24 -3.56
CA VAL A 145 -18.41 13.62 -2.46
C VAL A 145 -17.61 14.02 -1.22
N ARG A 146 -16.57 13.27 -0.86
CA ARG A 146 -15.70 13.56 0.28
C ARG A 146 -14.87 14.82 0.06
N TYR A 147 -14.39 15.05 -1.15
CA TYR A 147 -13.69 16.29 -1.51
C TYR A 147 -14.60 17.50 -1.28
N LYS A 148 -15.86 17.46 -1.74
CA LYS A 148 -16.83 18.56 -1.51
C LYS A 148 -17.09 18.79 -0.03
N PHE A 149 -17.26 17.73 0.77
CA PHE A 149 -17.41 17.84 2.23
C PHE A 149 -16.22 18.53 2.90
N ILE A 150 -15.02 18.13 2.49
CA ILE A 150 -13.76 18.63 3.08
C ILE A 150 -13.56 20.12 2.80
N HIS A 151 -13.96 20.60 1.63
CA HIS A 151 -13.75 21.97 1.17
C HIS A 151 -14.99 22.86 1.34
N ALA A 152 -16.09 22.32 1.86
CA ALA A 152 -17.26 23.15 2.18
C ALA A 152 -16.95 24.08 3.36
N THR A 153 -17.08 25.37 3.14
CA THR A 153 -16.93 26.42 4.17
C THR A 153 -18.24 26.70 4.90
N ASP A 154 -19.37 26.47 4.23
CA ASP A 154 -20.71 26.63 4.78
C ASP A 154 -21.12 25.39 5.59
N ILE A 155 -21.62 25.59 6.81
CA ILE A 155 -22.04 24.53 7.73
C ILE A 155 -23.23 23.74 7.17
N ALA A 156 -24.23 24.41 6.59
CA ALA A 156 -25.40 23.75 6.02
C ALA A 156 -25.03 22.87 4.83
N VAL A 157 -24.08 23.31 4.00
CA VAL A 157 -23.51 22.53 2.92
C VAL A 157 -22.78 21.31 3.46
N ARG A 158 -21.97 21.44 4.51
CA ARG A 158 -21.29 20.30 5.17
C ARG A 158 -22.26 19.29 5.72
N ASP A 159 -23.31 19.72 6.40
CA ASP A 159 -24.33 18.84 6.96
C ASP A 159 -25.11 18.09 5.87
N SER A 160 -25.44 18.77 4.77
CA SER A 160 -26.03 18.09 3.62
C SER A 160 -25.09 17.04 3.01
N MET A 161 -23.79 17.33 2.91
CA MET A 161 -22.79 16.37 2.42
C MET A 161 -22.62 15.15 3.31
N ILE A 162 -22.80 15.26 4.63
CA ILE A 162 -22.83 14.08 5.54
C ILE A 162 -23.93 13.12 5.14
N THR A 163 -25.13 13.62 4.84
CA THR A 163 -26.25 12.80 4.38
C THR A 163 -25.93 12.12 3.04
N VAL A 164 -25.34 12.85 2.09
CA VAL A 164 -24.91 12.31 0.80
C VAL A 164 -23.83 11.24 0.98
N MET A 165 -22.84 11.46 1.86
CA MET A 165 -21.81 10.47 2.16
C MET A 165 -22.40 9.18 2.75
N LYS A 166 -23.31 9.28 3.71
CA LYS A 166 -23.99 8.09 4.28
C LYS A 166 -24.75 7.29 3.23
N ALA A 167 -25.47 7.97 2.33
CA ALA A 167 -26.17 7.32 1.23
C ALA A 167 -25.18 6.64 0.25
N MET A 168 -24.05 7.30 -0.06
CA MET A 168 -22.99 6.75 -0.89
C MET A 168 -22.35 5.51 -0.25
N ASP A 169 -22.02 5.57 1.03
CA ASP A 169 -21.43 4.45 1.77
C ASP A 169 -22.36 3.23 1.78
N SER A 170 -23.68 3.45 1.97
CA SER A 170 -24.69 2.39 1.90
C SER A 170 -24.81 1.81 0.48
N SER A 171 -24.88 2.65 -0.55
CA SER A 171 -24.91 2.22 -1.94
C SER A 171 -23.64 1.44 -2.33
N ASN A 172 -22.46 1.92 -1.92
CA ASN A 172 -21.19 1.25 -2.17
C ASN A 172 -21.10 -0.09 -1.45
N THR A 173 -21.64 -0.21 -0.23
CA THR A 173 -21.72 -1.48 0.50
C THR A 173 -22.46 -2.53 -0.32
N ILE A 174 -23.70 -2.22 -0.78
CA ILE A 174 -24.53 -3.15 -1.56
C ILE A 174 -23.86 -3.51 -2.89
N LYS A 175 -23.30 -2.51 -3.58
CA LYS A 175 -22.64 -2.74 -4.87
C LYS A 175 -21.39 -3.61 -4.73
N LEU A 176 -20.53 -3.31 -3.74
CA LEU A 176 -19.31 -4.07 -3.51
C LEU A 176 -19.61 -5.52 -3.13
N GLU A 177 -20.58 -5.74 -2.24
CA GLU A 177 -21.00 -7.09 -1.84
C GLU A 177 -21.50 -7.90 -3.05
N ARG A 178 -22.34 -7.30 -3.91
CA ARG A 178 -22.82 -7.95 -5.14
C ARG A 178 -21.68 -8.29 -6.09
N ILE A 179 -20.78 -7.34 -6.36
CA ILE A 179 -19.65 -7.56 -7.27
C ILE A 179 -18.73 -8.66 -6.72
N ILE A 180 -18.43 -8.67 -5.42
CA ILE A 180 -17.62 -9.72 -4.82
C ILE A 180 -18.29 -11.09 -4.95
N LYS A 181 -19.61 -11.17 -4.81
CA LYS A 181 -20.35 -12.43 -4.99
C LYS A 181 -20.27 -12.94 -6.43
N GLU A 182 -20.26 -12.06 -7.41
CA GLU A 182 -20.23 -12.40 -8.84
C GLU A 182 -18.81 -12.63 -9.38
N GLN A 183 -17.83 -11.85 -8.93
CA GLN A 183 -16.47 -11.78 -9.50
C GLN A 183 -15.38 -12.30 -8.56
N GLY A 184 -15.71 -12.66 -7.31
CA GLY A 184 -14.75 -13.00 -6.28
C GLY A 184 -14.13 -11.77 -5.60
N LEU A 185 -13.20 -12.01 -4.66
CA LEU A 185 -12.53 -10.95 -3.92
C LEU A 185 -11.65 -10.11 -4.86
N PRO A 186 -11.59 -8.77 -4.65
CA PRO A 186 -10.72 -7.89 -5.40
C PRO A 186 -9.27 -8.03 -4.93
N THR A 187 -8.61 -9.11 -5.34
CA THR A 187 -7.21 -9.40 -5.00
C THR A 187 -6.26 -8.86 -6.07
N PHE A 188 -4.96 -8.84 -5.80
CA PHE A 188 -3.95 -8.48 -6.78
C PHE A 188 -4.00 -9.35 -8.04
N GLN A 189 -4.25 -10.64 -7.86
CA GLN A 189 -4.36 -11.55 -9.00
C GLN A 189 -5.56 -11.21 -9.88
N ASN A 190 -6.70 -10.85 -9.28
CA ASN A 190 -7.95 -10.60 -10.00
C ASN A 190 -8.01 -9.20 -10.63
N VAL A 191 -7.66 -8.16 -9.84
CA VAL A 191 -7.87 -6.75 -10.25
C VAL A 191 -6.58 -5.92 -10.30
N GLY A 192 -5.42 -6.50 -10.04
CA GLY A 192 -4.16 -5.78 -9.98
C GLY A 192 -4.10 -4.74 -8.85
N TYR A 193 -3.05 -3.91 -8.88
CA TYR A 193 -2.84 -2.89 -7.86
C TYR A 193 -3.94 -1.81 -7.88
N GLU A 194 -4.23 -1.26 -9.06
CA GLU A 194 -5.18 -0.14 -9.19
C GLU A 194 -6.60 -0.55 -8.79
N GLY A 195 -7.04 -1.75 -9.19
CA GLY A 195 -8.34 -2.26 -8.80
C GLY A 195 -8.42 -2.55 -7.31
N PHE A 196 -7.39 -3.17 -6.72
CA PHE A 196 -7.34 -3.37 -5.27
C PHE A 196 -7.36 -2.04 -4.51
N TYR A 197 -6.56 -1.05 -4.94
CA TYR A 197 -6.53 0.27 -4.30
C TYR A 197 -7.91 0.95 -4.34
N SER A 198 -8.61 0.89 -5.47
CA SER A 198 -9.98 1.40 -5.57
C SER A 198 -10.94 0.69 -4.62
N ALA A 199 -10.87 -0.65 -4.54
CA ALA A 199 -11.65 -1.43 -3.58
C ALA A 199 -11.31 -1.08 -2.14
N TYR A 200 -10.02 -0.92 -1.81
CA TYR A 200 -9.54 -0.52 -0.48
C TYR A 200 -10.15 0.81 -0.03
N ILE A 201 -10.13 1.84 -0.89
CA ILE A 201 -10.75 3.14 -0.56
C ILE A 201 -12.24 2.98 -0.25
N ILE A 202 -12.96 2.19 -1.04
CA ILE A 202 -14.37 1.90 -0.79
C ILE A 202 -14.54 1.17 0.56
N MET A 203 -13.72 0.14 0.83
CA MET A 203 -13.76 -0.66 2.07
C MET A 203 -13.50 0.17 3.32
N MET A 204 -12.75 1.25 3.22
CA MET A 204 -12.55 2.19 4.34
C MET A 204 -13.85 2.84 4.82
N HIS A 205 -14.88 2.87 3.97
CA HIS A 205 -16.12 3.64 4.21
C HIS A 205 -17.40 2.80 4.27
N ILE A 206 -17.42 1.56 3.76
CA ILE A 206 -18.57 0.66 3.85
C ILE A 206 -18.95 0.34 5.31
N ASN A 207 -20.10 -0.31 5.51
CA ASN A 207 -20.52 -0.75 6.84
C ASN A 207 -19.49 -1.69 7.51
N SER A 208 -19.49 -1.72 8.84
CA SER A 208 -18.50 -2.49 9.62
C SER A 208 -18.66 -3.99 9.42
N THR A 209 -19.88 -4.50 9.31
CA THR A 209 -20.15 -5.94 9.17
C THR A 209 -19.51 -6.50 7.91
N LEU A 210 -19.75 -5.87 6.75
CA LEU A 210 -19.13 -6.32 5.50
C LEU A 210 -17.62 -6.16 5.54
N ARG A 211 -17.11 -5.02 6.04
CA ARG A 211 -15.66 -4.79 6.16
C ARG A 211 -14.98 -5.87 7.00
N ASP A 212 -15.55 -6.21 8.16
CA ASP A 212 -14.98 -7.22 9.05
C ASP A 212 -14.94 -8.60 8.39
N SER A 213 -16.04 -9.00 7.73
CA SER A 213 -16.08 -10.23 6.94
C SER A 213 -15.05 -10.25 5.81
N LEU A 214 -14.80 -9.11 5.17
CA LEU A 214 -13.78 -9.02 4.13
C LEU A 214 -12.37 -9.10 4.72
N ILE A 215 -12.09 -8.46 5.86
CA ILE A 215 -10.80 -8.56 6.55
C ILE A 215 -10.47 -10.02 6.84
N GLU A 216 -11.40 -10.80 7.41
CA GLU A 216 -11.20 -12.22 7.71
C GLU A 216 -10.84 -13.03 6.44
N LYS A 217 -11.50 -12.75 5.31
CA LYS A 217 -11.21 -13.41 4.04
C LYS A 217 -9.88 -12.98 3.41
N PHE A 218 -9.43 -11.74 3.66
CA PHE A 218 -8.17 -11.23 3.13
C PHE A 218 -6.93 -11.67 3.91
N ILE A 219 -7.04 -11.96 5.22
CA ILE A 219 -5.88 -12.36 6.04
C ILE A 219 -5.06 -13.51 5.40
N PRO A 220 -5.64 -14.65 4.98
CA PRO A 220 -4.87 -15.70 4.34
C PRO A 220 -4.28 -15.29 2.98
N LEU A 221 -4.92 -14.39 2.26
CA LEU A 221 -4.45 -13.86 0.98
C LEU A 221 -3.29 -12.87 1.16
N MET A 222 -3.27 -12.15 2.27
CA MET A 222 -2.15 -11.29 2.66
C MET A 222 -0.88 -12.12 2.92
N GLU A 223 -1.01 -13.28 3.55
CA GLU A 223 0.15 -14.15 3.82
C GLU A 223 0.83 -14.66 2.53
N ILE A 224 0.06 -14.89 1.48
CA ILE A 224 0.58 -15.31 0.17
C ILE A 224 0.86 -14.13 -0.79
N GLY A 225 0.77 -12.88 -0.31
CA GLY A 225 1.08 -11.67 -1.09
C GLY A 225 0.06 -11.33 -2.18
N ASP A 226 -1.19 -11.79 -2.07
CA ASP A 226 -2.26 -11.47 -3.02
C ASP A 226 -3.09 -10.24 -2.59
N VAL A 227 -2.81 -9.70 -1.41
CA VAL A 227 -3.29 -8.38 -0.93
C VAL A 227 -2.17 -7.69 -0.14
N PRO A 228 -2.07 -6.35 -0.19
CA PRO A 228 -0.98 -5.62 0.43
C PRO A 228 -1.15 -5.53 1.95
N ARG A 229 -0.07 -5.84 2.69
CA ARG A 229 -0.05 -5.83 4.16
C ARG A 229 -0.35 -4.46 4.75
N ASP A 230 0.23 -3.42 4.19
CA ASP A 230 0.03 -2.04 4.66
C ASP A 230 -1.44 -1.61 4.60
N LYS A 231 -2.14 -1.89 3.49
CA LYS A 231 -3.56 -1.55 3.33
C LYS A 231 -4.45 -2.37 4.27
N MET A 232 -4.08 -3.62 4.53
CA MET A 232 -4.77 -4.46 5.52
C MET A 232 -4.63 -3.89 6.93
N ALA A 233 -3.47 -3.37 7.32
CA ALA A 233 -3.28 -2.70 8.61
C ALA A 233 -4.26 -1.51 8.78
N TYR A 234 -4.41 -0.67 7.74
CA TYR A 234 -5.37 0.45 7.77
C TYR A 234 -6.82 -0.02 7.91
N LEU A 235 -7.23 -1.10 7.22
CA LEU A 235 -8.58 -1.65 7.31
C LEU A 235 -8.86 -2.24 8.69
N ILE A 236 -7.90 -2.97 9.26
CA ILE A 236 -7.99 -3.56 10.61
C ILE A 236 -8.16 -2.45 11.65
N ASP A 237 -7.30 -1.44 11.64
CA ASP A 237 -7.41 -0.32 12.58
C ASP A 237 -8.73 0.44 12.40
N ARG A 238 -9.19 0.63 11.16
CA ARG A 238 -10.51 1.24 10.90
C ARG A 238 -11.65 0.44 11.52
N SER A 239 -11.58 -0.89 11.46
CA SER A 239 -12.56 -1.79 12.09
C SER A 239 -12.52 -1.69 13.60
N LEU A 240 -11.33 -1.73 14.21
CA LEU A 240 -11.13 -1.62 15.65
C LEU A 240 -11.71 -0.30 16.20
N ILE A 241 -11.36 0.83 15.58
CA ILE A 241 -11.89 2.15 15.97
C ILE A 241 -13.41 2.21 15.95
N LYS A 242 -14.05 1.64 14.92
CA LYS A 242 -15.52 1.61 14.82
C LYS A 242 -16.17 0.79 15.94
N LYS A 243 -15.43 -0.14 16.55
CA LYS A 243 -15.83 -0.93 17.72
C LYS A 243 -15.41 -0.29 19.04
N LYS A 244 -14.83 0.90 19.04
CA LYS A 244 -14.21 1.57 20.19
C LYS A 244 -13.13 0.70 20.86
N LEU A 245 -12.34 -0.01 20.04
CA LEU A 245 -11.19 -0.81 20.47
C LEU A 245 -9.89 -0.12 20.08
N PRO A 246 -8.80 -0.30 20.87
CA PRO A 246 -7.50 0.26 20.53
C PRO A 246 -7.03 -0.20 19.15
N GLN A 247 -6.38 0.71 18.43
CA GLN A 247 -5.72 0.41 17.17
C GLN A 247 -4.57 -0.58 17.38
N ARG A 248 -4.33 -1.46 16.42
CA ARG A 248 -3.21 -2.39 16.45
C ARG A 248 -1.94 -1.83 15.82
N TYR A 249 -2.09 -0.99 14.80
CA TYR A 249 -0.99 -0.50 13.98
C TYR A 249 -0.83 1.03 14.00
N GLY A 250 -1.73 1.75 14.67
CA GLY A 250 -1.68 3.22 14.75
C GLY A 250 -1.81 3.91 13.39
N CYS A 251 -2.63 3.37 12.49
CA CYS A 251 -2.79 3.87 11.12
C CYS A 251 -3.83 4.98 10.99
N GLN A 252 -4.74 5.13 11.97
CA GLN A 252 -5.84 6.10 11.92
C GLN A 252 -5.50 7.31 12.78
N ILE A 253 -4.96 8.35 12.15
CA ILE A 253 -4.62 9.62 12.78
C ILE A 253 -5.61 10.67 12.26
N TYR A 254 -6.19 11.47 13.16
CA TYR A 254 -7.05 12.59 12.80
C TYR A 254 -6.28 13.70 12.10
N ARG A 255 -6.96 14.56 11.38
CA ARG A 255 -6.35 15.76 10.76
C ARG A 255 -5.68 16.70 11.76
N SER A 256 -6.17 16.72 13.00
CA SER A 256 -5.56 17.43 14.13
C SER A 256 -4.20 16.88 14.55
N GLY A 257 -3.78 15.77 13.97
CA GLY A 257 -2.61 15.00 14.40
C GLY A 257 -2.88 14.10 15.62
N LYS A 258 -4.08 14.14 16.19
CA LYS A 258 -4.48 13.27 17.31
C LYS A 258 -4.73 11.85 16.84
N SER A 259 -4.49 10.88 17.70
CA SER A 259 -4.74 9.45 17.49
C SER A 259 -5.65 8.91 18.57
N GLN A 260 -6.50 7.94 18.24
CA GLN A 260 -7.22 7.13 19.23
C GLN A 260 -6.25 6.14 19.90
N PRO A 261 -6.63 5.53 21.05
CA PRO A 261 -5.80 4.59 21.78
C PRO A 261 -5.18 3.51 20.89
N ILE A 262 -3.97 3.11 21.21
CA ILE A 262 -3.18 2.09 20.50
C ILE A 262 -2.83 0.98 21.49
N GLU A 263 -3.06 -0.28 21.06
CA GLU A 263 -2.70 -1.47 21.84
C GLU A 263 -1.18 -1.52 22.02
N ASP A 264 -0.72 -1.69 23.27
CA ASP A 264 0.72 -1.87 23.58
C ASP A 264 1.63 -0.99 22.71
N ILE A 265 1.56 0.32 22.95
CA ILE A 265 2.19 1.33 22.09
C ILE A 265 3.72 1.16 22.01
N ASP A 266 4.36 0.65 23.07
CA ASP A 266 5.81 0.47 23.10
C ASP A 266 6.29 -0.57 22.08
N ARG A 267 5.44 -1.55 21.75
CA ARG A 267 5.71 -2.56 20.73
C ARG A 267 5.05 -2.25 19.38
N LEU A 268 4.58 -1.02 19.18
CA LEU A 268 3.90 -0.63 17.95
C LEU A 268 4.77 -0.83 16.70
N ASN A 269 6.03 -0.41 16.75
CA ASN A 269 6.91 -0.48 15.59
C ASN A 269 7.23 -1.93 15.17
N GLU A 270 7.29 -2.88 16.10
CA GLU A 270 7.41 -4.31 15.79
C GLU A 270 6.20 -4.83 14.99
N ARG A 271 5.00 -4.39 15.36
CA ARG A 271 3.77 -4.76 14.64
C ARG A 271 3.69 -4.09 13.28
N ARG A 272 4.12 -2.82 13.18
CA ARG A 272 4.15 -2.07 11.93
C ARG A 272 5.09 -2.70 10.91
N GLU A 273 6.27 -3.12 11.34
CA GLU A 273 7.25 -3.80 10.50
C GLU A 273 6.68 -5.06 9.84
N LYS A 274 5.95 -5.91 10.60
CA LYS A 274 5.28 -7.10 10.09
C LYS A 274 4.22 -6.79 9.02
N MET A 275 3.71 -5.56 9.03
CA MET A 275 2.74 -5.06 8.05
C MET A 275 3.37 -4.15 6.98
N GLU A 276 4.70 -4.17 6.85
CA GLU A 276 5.45 -3.37 5.87
C GLU A 276 5.16 -1.86 6.00
N LEU A 277 4.83 -1.41 7.20
CA LEU A 277 4.59 -0.01 7.54
C LEU A 277 5.87 0.63 8.08
N CYS A 278 6.11 1.87 7.68
CA CYS A 278 7.20 2.65 8.22
C CYS A 278 7.06 2.86 9.74
N PRO A 279 8.17 2.79 10.52
CA PRO A 279 8.15 3.06 11.94
C PRO A 279 7.71 4.50 12.22
N VAL A 280 7.14 4.70 13.41
CA VAL A 280 6.73 6.03 13.90
C VAL A 280 7.54 6.41 15.15
N ASP A 281 7.59 7.71 15.40
CA ASP A 281 8.13 8.23 16.66
C ASP A 281 7.12 7.95 17.79
N ILE A 282 7.42 6.95 18.61
CA ILE A 282 6.55 6.48 19.70
C ILE A 282 6.32 7.57 20.73
N GLU A 283 7.36 8.30 21.16
CA GLU A 283 7.24 9.32 22.19
C GLU A 283 6.38 10.49 21.72
N ASN A 284 6.59 10.95 20.48
CA ASN A 284 5.72 11.96 19.88
C ASN A 284 4.27 11.46 19.73
N LEU A 285 4.09 10.18 19.36
CA LEU A 285 2.75 9.60 19.19
C LEU A 285 1.99 9.49 20.52
N LYS A 286 2.65 9.11 21.64
CA LYS A 286 2.08 9.07 22.99
C LYS A 286 1.43 10.40 23.38
N THR A 287 2.05 11.53 23.00
CA THR A 287 1.50 12.87 23.30
C THR A 287 0.24 13.23 22.51
N LYS A 288 -0.10 12.44 21.48
CA LYS A 288 -1.21 12.68 20.56
C LYS A 288 -2.41 11.77 20.79
N ILE A 289 -2.30 10.80 21.68
CA ILE A 289 -3.40 9.87 22.00
C ILE A 289 -4.49 10.60 22.76
N VAL A 290 -5.73 10.39 22.32
CA VAL A 290 -6.96 10.88 22.97
C VAL A 290 -7.90 9.70 23.20
N ASP A 291 -8.67 9.76 24.29
CA ASP A 291 -9.70 8.76 24.55
C ASP A 291 -10.80 8.77 23.49
N TYR A 292 -11.60 7.71 23.46
CA TYR A 292 -12.78 7.64 22.61
C TYR A 292 -13.84 8.64 23.08
N ASP A 293 -14.33 9.47 22.19
CA ASP A 293 -15.49 10.34 22.40
C ASP A 293 -16.81 9.52 22.47
#